data_e96398205044aa1f688be68581997c5d
#
_entry.id   e96398205044aa1f688be68581997c5d
#
_cell.length_a   1.000
_cell.length_b   1.000
_cell.length_c   1.000
_cell.angle_alpha   90.00
_cell.angle_beta   90.00
_cell.angle_gamma   90.00
#
_symmetry.space_group_name_H-M   'P 1'
#
loop_
_entity.id
_entity.type
_entity.pdbx_description
1 polymer ?
#
loop_
_entity_poly.entity_id
_entity_poly.type
_entity_poly.pdbx_seq_one_letter_code
_entity_poly.pdbx_strand_id
1 'polypeptide(L)'
;MDMISYRLKEQELEEITKRLQEYKNSLLLDLVVLMDDGGRLVSFAPYVDSYKPIAQRVALVGAAVVGAVDQLEHVISSKKSMFFSGQEKNMYVHMLSHKFMLASVFNHKVPLGSVKLFKEKLSRELTTLLENALARGESRVVRFEDLAL
;
A
#
# COMPACT_ATOMS: atom_id res chain seq x y z
N MET A 1 11.05 -19.22 4.83
CA MET A 1 10.59 -17.88 4.37
C MET A 1 9.13 -17.98 3.97
N ASP A 2 8.30 -17.35 4.78
CA ASP A 2 6.86 -17.39 4.54
C ASP A 2 6.50 -16.46 3.38
N MET A 3 6.32 -17.07 2.22
CA MET A 3 5.81 -16.33 1.07
C MET A 3 4.30 -16.43 1.05
N ILE A 4 3.65 -15.47 1.71
CA ILE A 4 2.21 -15.32 1.56
C ILE A 4 1.98 -14.75 0.17
N SER A 5 1.42 -15.55 -0.71
CA SER A 5 1.10 -15.11 -2.03
C SER A 5 -0.34 -14.57 -2.05
N TYR A 6 -0.60 -13.68 -2.98
CA TYR A 6 -1.94 -13.18 -3.24
C TYR A 6 -2.16 -13.11 -4.74
N ARG A 7 -3.42 -13.14 -5.15
CA ARG A 7 -3.77 -13.11 -6.55
C ARG A 7 -4.92 -12.12 -6.77
N LEU A 8 -4.61 -11.05 -7.47
CA LEU A 8 -5.58 -10.05 -7.89
C LEU A 8 -6.10 -10.40 -9.27
N LYS A 9 -7.41 -10.37 -9.43
CA LYS A 9 -8.04 -10.41 -10.74
C LYS A 9 -7.87 -9.06 -11.41
N GLU A 10 -7.85 -9.04 -12.72
CA GLU A 10 -7.71 -7.82 -13.49
C GLU A 10 -8.78 -6.79 -13.11
N GLN A 11 -10.02 -7.23 -12.94
CA GLN A 11 -11.13 -6.37 -12.54
C GLN A 11 -10.93 -5.77 -11.14
N GLU A 12 -10.36 -6.53 -10.22
CA GLU A 12 -10.05 -6.05 -8.88
C GLU A 12 -8.93 -5.04 -8.90
N LEU A 13 -7.90 -5.27 -9.71
CA LEU A 13 -6.81 -4.34 -9.88
C LEU A 13 -7.28 -3.02 -10.49
N GLU A 14 -8.18 -3.08 -11.46
CA GLU A 14 -8.80 -1.89 -12.05
C GLU A 14 -9.59 -1.12 -10.99
N GLU A 15 -10.37 -1.79 -10.17
CA GLU A 15 -11.15 -1.17 -9.11
C GLU A 15 -10.24 -0.53 -8.05
N ILE A 16 -9.18 -1.22 -7.66
CA ILE A 16 -8.18 -0.68 -6.73
C ILE A 16 -7.56 0.58 -7.30
N THR A 17 -7.11 0.54 -8.54
CA THR A 17 -6.48 1.67 -9.21
C THR A 17 -7.43 2.87 -9.29
N LYS A 18 -8.70 2.62 -9.60
CA LYS A 18 -9.73 3.65 -9.63
C LYS A 18 -9.89 4.31 -8.26
N ARG A 19 -9.94 3.51 -7.19
CA ARG A 19 -10.06 4.02 -5.83
C ARG A 19 -8.85 4.86 -5.42
N LEU A 20 -7.65 4.42 -5.79
CA LEU A 20 -6.44 5.19 -5.55
C LEU A 20 -6.47 6.53 -6.28
N GLN A 21 -6.96 6.54 -7.52
CA GLN A 21 -7.05 7.76 -8.31
C GLN A 21 -8.06 8.74 -7.71
N GLU A 22 -9.20 8.25 -7.25
CA GLU A 22 -10.22 9.07 -6.58
C GLU A 22 -9.66 9.69 -5.30
N TYR A 23 -8.96 8.90 -4.49
CA TYR A 23 -8.32 9.36 -3.26
C TYR A 23 -7.27 10.43 -3.56
N LYS A 24 -6.41 10.19 -4.55
CA LYS A 24 -5.42 11.15 -5.00
C LYS A 24 -6.07 12.47 -5.42
N ASN A 25 -7.12 12.41 -6.22
CA ASN A 25 -7.78 13.60 -6.74
C ASN A 25 -8.51 14.38 -5.65
N SER A 26 -9.15 13.68 -4.71
CA SER A 26 -9.91 14.30 -3.63
C SER A 26 -9.04 15.17 -2.72
N LEU A 27 -7.78 14.78 -2.54
CA LEU A 27 -6.85 15.48 -1.64
C LEU A 27 -5.77 16.25 -2.40
N LEU A 28 -5.76 16.20 -3.72
CA LEU A 28 -4.72 16.79 -4.56
C LEU A 28 -3.33 16.26 -4.19
N LEU A 29 -3.25 14.94 -3.99
CA LEU A 29 -1.98 14.27 -3.73
C LEU A 29 -1.16 14.18 -5.01
N ASP A 30 0.16 14.11 -4.87
CA ASP A 30 1.05 13.96 -6.03
C ASP A 30 1.15 12.51 -6.49
N LEU A 31 1.14 11.58 -5.53
CA LEU A 31 1.32 10.16 -5.81
C LEU A 31 0.74 9.34 -4.68
N VAL A 32 0.07 8.25 -5.01
CA VAL A 32 -0.40 7.24 -4.06
C VAL A 32 0.11 5.89 -4.52
N VAL A 33 0.70 5.12 -3.63
CA VAL A 33 1.29 3.83 -3.94
C VAL A 33 0.74 2.77 -2.99
N LEU A 34 0.15 1.73 -3.55
CA LEU A 34 -0.26 0.54 -2.81
C LEU A 34 0.79 -0.54 -3.03
N MET A 35 1.30 -1.10 -1.95
CA MET A 35 2.39 -2.06 -1.97
C MET A 35 2.16 -3.18 -0.97
N ASP A 36 2.86 -4.30 -1.14
CA ASP A 36 2.86 -5.35 -0.14
C ASP A 36 4.04 -5.17 0.83
N ASP A 37 4.09 -5.99 1.87
CA ASP A 37 5.10 -5.92 2.92
C ASP A 37 6.50 -6.33 2.43
N GLY A 38 6.59 -6.96 1.27
CA GLY A 38 7.87 -7.29 0.63
C GLY A 38 8.38 -6.22 -0.34
N GLY A 39 7.67 -5.10 -0.45
CA GLY A 39 8.08 -4.00 -1.34
C GLY A 39 7.63 -4.16 -2.77
N ARG A 40 6.70 -5.08 -3.05
CA ARG A 40 6.15 -5.23 -4.39
C ARG A 40 5.04 -4.23 -4.63
N LEU A 41 5.11 -3.59 -5.79
CA LEU A 41 4.09 -2.64 -6.22
C LEU A 41 2.82 -3.38 -6.60
N VAL A 42 1.68 -2.99 -6.00
CA VAL A 42 0.36 -3.51 -6.37
C VAL A 42 -0.31 -2.58 -7.38
N SER A 43 -0.42 -1.31 -7.04
CA SER A 43 -0.95 -0.29 -7.93
C SER A 43 -0.54 1.10 -7.46
N PHE A 44 -0.80 2.10 -8.28
CA PHE A 44 -0.44 3.48 -7.97
C PHE A 44 -1.31 4.45 -8.75
N ALA A 45 -1.33 5.70 -8.32
CA ALA A 45 -2.03 6.78 -9.01
C ALA A 45 -1.16 8.05 -8.94
N PRO A 46 -0.98 8.82 -10.02
CA PRO A 46 -1.59 8.63 -11.33
C PRO A 46 -1.02 7.40 -12.05
N TYR A 47 -1.90 6.63 -12.66
CA TYR A 47 -1.52 5.37 -13.29
C TYR A 47 -1.02 5.62 -14.71
N VAL A 48 0.19 6.16 -14.80
CA VAL A 48 0.89 6.44 -16.06
C VAL A 48 2.32 5.93 -15.99
N ASP A 49 2.85 5.48 -17.11
CA ASP A 49 4.14 4.79 -17.18
C ASP A 49 5.30 5.61 -16.60
N SER A 50 5.26 6.93 -16.77
CA SER A 50 6.33 7.80 -16.27
C SER A 50 6.45 7.81 -14.75
N TYR A 51 5.38 7.47 -14.02
CA TYR A 51 5.38 7.40 -12.56
C TYR A 51 5.76 6.02 -12.01
N LYS A 52 5.79 5.00 -12.86
CA LYS A 52 6.04 3.63 -12.41
C LYS A 52 7.40 3.46 -11.70
N PRO A 53 8.52 3.99 -12.23
CA PRO A 53 9.81 3.86 -11.51
C PRO A 53 9.79 4.50 -10.13
N ILE A 54 9.14 5.66 -9.99
CA ILE A 54 9.02 6.34 -8.70
C ILE A 54 8.15 5.51 -7.76
N ALA A 55 7.02 5.00 -8.26
CA ALA A 55 6.13 4.16 -7.46
C ALA A 55 6.83 2.89 -6.96
N GLN A 56 7.63 2.24 -7.81
CA GLN A 56 8.41 1.07 -7.43
C GLN A 56 9.43 1.39 -6.34
N ARG A 57 10.09 2.54 -6.42
CA ARG A 57 11.04 2.99 -5.41
C ARG A 57 10.34 3.28 -4.09
N VAL A 58 9.20 3.94 -4.13
CA VAL A 58 8.39 4.21 -2.92
C VAL A 58 7.96 2.90 -2.27
N ALA A 59 7.55 1.92 -3.06
CA ALA A 59 7.15 0.61 -2.54
C ALA A 59 8.29 -0.08 -1.80
N LEU A 60 9.49 -0.10 -2.37
CA LEU A 60 10.66 -0.69 -1.74
C LEU A 60 11.05 0.01 -0.44
N VAL A 61 11.13 1.33 -0.48
CA VAL A 61 11.52 2.13 0.69
C VAL A 61 10.46 2.03 1.78
N GLY A 62 9.18 2.11 1.41
CA GLY A 62 8.08 1.99 2.36
C GLY A 62 8.10 0.67 3.11
N ALA A 63 8.31 -0.43 2.40
CA ALA A 63 8.41 -1.76 3.01
C ALA A 63 9.60 -1.86 3.96
N ALA A 64 10.76 -1.34 3.56
CA ALA A 64 11.96 -1.36 4.39
C ALA A 64 11.76 -0.56 5.67
N VAL A 65 11.12 0.59 5.58
CA VAL A 65 10.84 1.45 6.73
C VAL A 65 9.87 0.78 7.69
N VAL A 66 8.78 0.20 7.19
CA VAL A 66 7.82 -0.51 8.04
C VAL A 66 8.49 -1.70 8.72
N GLY A 67 9.34 -2.44 8.00
CA GLY A 67 10.12 -3.52 8.57
C GLY A 67 11.03 -3.05 9.72
N ALA A 68 11.67 -1.90 9.56
CA ALA A 68 12.50 -1.31 10.61
C ALA A 68 11.65 -0.87 11.81
N VAL A 69 10.48 -0.31 11.58
CA VAL A 69 9.57 0.14 12.65
C VAL A 69 9.01 -1.05 13.42
N ASP A 70 8.88 -2.22 12.81
CA ASP A 70 8.48 -3.44 13.50
C ASP A 70 9.38 -3.75 14.70
N GLN A 71 10.64 -3.35 14.65
CA GLN A 71 11.57 -3.52 15.78
C GLN A 71 11.20 -2.64 16.98
N LEU A 72 10.34 -1.66 16.77
CA LEU A 72 9.87 -0.74 17.82
C LEU A 72 8.49 -1.09 18.35
N GLU A 73 7.97 -2.27 18.03
CA GLU A 73 6.62 -2.68 18.40
C GLU A 73 6.36 -2.59 19.90
N HIS A 74 7.35 -2.93 20.74
CA HIS A 74 7.24 -2.83 22.19
C HIS A 74 7.22 -1.38 22.71
N VAL A 75 7.61 -0.44 21.86
CA VAL A 75 7.70 0.98 22.23
C VAL A 75 6.48 1.76 21.74
N ILE A 76 6.05 1.54 20.51
CA ILE A 76 4.99 2.34 19.87
C ILE A 76 3.70 1.59 19.61
N SER A 77 3.61 0.33 20.02
CA SER A 77 2.44 -0.55 19.81
C SER A 77 2.01 -0.77 18.36
N SER A 78 0.79 -1.25 18.11
CA SER A 78 0.47 -2.02 16.92
C SER A 78 0.07 -1.27 15.67
N LYS A 79 -0.32 -0.02 15.73
CA LYS A 79 -0.69 0.72 14.50
C LYS A 79 0.52 1.43 13.94
N LYS A 80 1.00 0.94 12.80
CA LYS A 80 2.23 1.46 12.21
C LYS A 80 1.91 2.41 11.10
N SER A 81 2.20 3.68 11.34
CA SER A 81 2.21 4.70 10.31
C SER A 81 3.41 5.59 10.52
N MET A 82 3.95 6.12 9.42
CA MET A 82 5.11 6.99 9.48
C MET A 82 4.89 8.19 8.59
N PHE A 83 5.28 9.33 9.12
CA PHE A 83 5.23 10.58 8.39
C PHE A 83 6.65 11.10 8.16
N PHE A 84 6.97 11.33 6.89
CA PHE A 84 8.25 11.91 6.48
C PHE A 84 8.02 13.31 5.96
N SER A 85 8.61 14.29 6.65
CA SER A 85 8.55 15.66 6.20
C SER A 85 9.79 15.98 5.37
N GLY A 86 9.59 16.17 4.08
CA GLY A 86 10.66 16.59 3.17
C GLY A 86 10.68 18.09 3.00
N GLN A 87 11.68 18.60 2.29
CA GLN A 87 11.82 20.02 2.04
C GLN A 87 10.69 20.55 1.14
N GLU A 88 10.30 19.79 0.13
CA GLU A 88 9.25 20.19 -0.82
C GLU A 88 7.99 19.35 -0.68
N LYS A 89 8.13 18.08 -0.35
CA LYS A 89 7.03 17.15 -0.27
C LYS A 89 7.11 16.30 0.97
N ASN A 90 5.94 15.86 1.41
CA ASN A 90 5.78 14.94 2.54
C ASN A 90 5.34 13.56 2.03
N MET A 91 5.65 12.53 2.80
CA MET A 91 5.18 11.18 2.54
C MET A 91 4.60 10.57 3.81
N TYR A 92 3.40 10.02 3.69
CA TYR A 92 2.73 9.33 4.79
C TYR A 92 2.54 7.87 4.40
N VAL A 93 3.16 6.97 5.17
CA VAL A 93 3.05 5.52 4.95
C VAL A 93 2.28 4.92 6.11
N HIS A 94 1.27 4.10 5.79
CA HIS A 94 0.51 3.40 6.82
C HIS A 94 0.14 1.99 6.39
N MET A 95 -0.05 1.11 7.38
CA MET A 95 -0.51 -0.25 7.14
C MET A 95 -2.01 -0.25 6.90
N LEU A 96 -2.44 -0.93 5.82
CA LEU A 96 -3.86 -1.24 5.60
C LEU A 96 -4.24 -2.53 6.29
N SER A 97 -3.33 -3.49 6.27
CA SER A 97 -3.43 -4.78 6.93
C SER A 97 -2.01 -5.26 7.23
N HIS A 98 -1.87 -6.44 7.79
CA HIS A 98 -0.54 -6.99 8.06
C HIS A 98 0.27 -7.28 6.77
N LYS A 99 -0.36 -7.28 5.61
CA LYS A 99 0.29 -7.60 4.33
C LYS A 99 0.46 -6.41 3.41
N PHE A 100 -0.40 -5.41 3.51
CA PHE A 100 -0.44 -4.30 2.54
C PHE A 100 -0.26 -2.95 3.21
N MET A 101 0.38 -2.04 2.48
CA MET A 101 0.66 -0.69 2.94
C MET A 101 0.30 0.31 1.86
N LEU A 102 0.00 1.53 2.29
CA LEU A 102 -0.30 2.64 1.41
C LEU A 102 0.65 3.80 1.71
N ALA A 103 1.27 4.34 0.67
CA ALA A 103 2.10 5.53 0.76
C ALA A 103 1.42 6.67 0.00
N SER A 104 1.32 7.83 0.63
CA SER A 104 0.76 9.03 0.05
C SER A 104 1.81 10.12 0.01
N VAL A 105 2.08 10.67 -1.17
CA VAL A 105 3.05 11.75 -1.36
C VAL A 105 2.29 13.03 -1.70
N PHE A 106 2.57 14.09 -0.99
CA PHE A 106 1.83 15.35 -1.13
C PHE A 106 2.70 16.56 -0.74
N ASN A 107 2.34 17.73 -1.26
CA ASN A 107 3.04 18.95 -0.94
C ASN A 107 2.55 19.52 0.41
N HIS A 108 3.22 20.55 0.89
CA HIS A 108 2.94 21.14 2.20
C HIS A 108 1.58 21.86 2.30
N LYS A 109 0.89 22.06 1.19
CA LYS A 109 -0.45 22.67 1.19
C LYS A 109 -1.53 21.67 1.63
N VAL A 110 -1.25 20.37 1.55
CA VAL A 110 -2.19 19.35 1.96
C VAL A 110 -1.97 19.04 3.45
N PRO A 111 -2.97 19.26 4.32
CA PRO A 111 -2.82 18.95 5.74
C PRO A 111 -2.76 17.44 5.98
N LEU A 112 -1.85 17.01 6.83
CA LEU A 112 -1.74 15.58 7.20
C LEU A 112 -3.05 15.04 7.79
N GLY A 113 -3.76 15.86 8.57
CA GLY A 113 -5.05 15.47 9.14
C GLY A 113 -6.08 15.10 8.09
N SER A 114 -6.10 15.81 6.96
CA SER A 114 -6.98 15.48 5.84
C SER A 114 -6.61 14.13 5.23
N VAL A 115 -5.32 13.86 5.05
CA VAL A 115 -4.83 12.59 4.52
C VAL A 115 -5.25 11.45 5.46
N LYS A 116 -5.07 11.60 6.77
CA LYS A 116 -5.45 10.60 7.76
C LYS A 116 -6.95 10.34 7.77
N LEU A 117 -7.76 11.37 7.61
CA LEU A 117 -9.22 11.25 7.60
C LEU A 117 -9.70 10.46 6.37
N PHE A 118 -9.24 10.85 5.19
CA PHE A 118 -9.66 10.21 3.94
C PHE A 118 -9.12 8.79 3.79
N LYS A 119 -7.95 8.48 4.38
CA LYS A 119 -7.39 7.13 4.33
C LYS A 119 -8.27 6.10 5.02
N GLU A 120 -9.04 6.49 6.03
CA GLU A 120 -9.92 5.58 6.74
C GLU A 120 -10.98 4.99 5.80
N LYS A 121 -11.59 5.84 4.98
CA LYS A 121 -12.56 5.40 3.99
C LYS A 121 -11.91 4.49 2.94
N LEU A 122 -10.78 4.91 2.41
CA LEU A 122 -10.05 4.14 1.40
C LEU A 122 -9.62 2.78 1.95
N SER A 123 -9.13 2.75 3.18
CA SER A 123 -8.72 1.50 3.83
C SER A 123 -9.86 0.50 3.91
N ARG A 124 -11.05 0.94 4.30
CA ARG A 124 -12.22 0.08 4.36
C ARG A 124 -12.60 -0.46 2.98
N GLU A 125 -12.53 0.38 1.96
CA GLU A 125 -12.87 -0.02 0.59
C GLU A 125 -11.87 -1.02 0.01
N LEU A 126 -10.59 -0.82 0.27
CA LEU A 126 -9.52 -1.67 -0.27
C LEU A 126 -9.38 -2.99 0.50
N THR A 127 -9.63 -3.00 1.80
CA THR A 127 -9.41 -4.16 2.65
C THR A 127 -10.18 -5.39 2.14
N THR A 128 -11.44 -5.23 1.77
CA THR A 128 -12.25 -6.34 1.24
C THR A 128 -11.65 -6.95 -0.02
N LEU A 129 -11.22 -6.11 -0.96
CA LEU A 129 -10.62 -6.57 -2.20
C LEU A 129 -9.30 -7.30 -1.96
N LEU A 130 -8.49 -6.76 -1.05
CA LEU A 130 -7.18 -7.33 -0.73
C LEU A 130 -7.30 -8.63 0.06
N GLU A 131 -8.24 -8.74 0.97
CA GLU A 131 -8.49 -9.98 1.70
C GLU A 131 -8.93 -11.10 0.78
N ASN A 132 -9.79 -10.81 -0.20
CA ASN A 132 -10.19 -11.78 -1.21
C ASN A 132 -9.00 -12.26 -2.03
N ALA A 133 -8.09 -11.35 -2.38
CA ALA A 133 -6.87 -11.70 -3.11
C ALA A 133 -5.95 -12.60 -2.30
N LEU A 134 -5.81 -12.35 -1.00
CA LEU A 134 -5.03 -13.19 -0.10
C LEU A 134 -5.62 -14.59 0.01
N ALA A 135 -6.92 -14.70 0.18
CA ALA A 135 -7.59 -15.99 0.28
C ALA A 135 -7.36 -16.84 -0.97
N ARG A 136 -7.43 -16.24 -2.16
CA ARG A 136 -7.14 -16.93 -3.41
C ARG A 136 -5.68 -17.33 -3.52
N GLY A 137 -4.77 -16.48 -3.04
CA GLY A 137 -3.33 -16.76 -3.03
C GLY A 137 -2.99 -17.96 -2.16
N GLU A 138 -3.60 -18.07 -0.99
CA GLU A 138 -3.43 -19.20 -0.09
C GLU A 138 -3.87 -20.51 -0.77
N SER A 139 -5.03 -20.51 -1.41
CA SER A 139 -5.52 -21.68 -2.15
C SER A 139 -4.57 -22.06 -3.28
N ARG A 140 -3.99 -21.09 -3.96
CA ARG A 140 -3.02 -21.32 -5.02
C ARG A 140 -1.71 -21.91 -4.50
N VAL A 141 -1.23 -21.44 -3.36
CA VAL A 141 -0.02 -21.97 -2.74
C VAL A 141 -0.19 -23.45 -2.42
N VAL A 142 -1.32 -23.83 -1.84
CA VAL A 142 -1.62 -25.24 -1.55
C VAL A 142 -1.57 -26.07 -2.83
N ARG A 143 -2.20 -25.61 -3.91
CA ARG A 143 -2.18 -26.33 -5.19
C ARG A 143 -0.78 -26.44 -5.79
N PHE A 144 0.03 -25.40 -5.63
CA PHE A 144 1.40 -25.40 -6.11
C PHE A 144 2.23 -26.47 -5.37
N GLU A 145 2.08 -26.56 -4.06
CA GLU A 145 2.74 -27.57 -3.24
C GLU A 145 2.33 -29.00 -3.68
N ASP A 146 1.05 -29.21 -3.95
CA ASP A 146 0.55 -30.47 -4.46
C ASP A 146 1.17 -30.83 -5.81
N LEU A 147 1.42 -29.85 -6.65
CA LEU A 147 2.02 -30.06 -7.98
C LEU A 147 3.53 -30.24 -7.93
N ALA A 148 4.19 -29.79 -6.89
CA ALA A 148 5.63 -29.90 -6.73
C ALA A 148 6.06 -31.31 -6.32
N LEU A 149 5.12 -32.15 -5.97
CA LEU A 149 5.34 -33.53 -5.62
C LEU A 149 5.34 -34.43 -6.86
#